data_4d18cca370dc8861e4ec6ff1e2ce8f4a
#
_entry.id   4d18cca370dc8861e4ec6ff1e2ce8f4a
#
_cell.length_a   1.000
_cell.length_b   1.000
_cell.length_c   1.000
_cell.angle_alpha   90.00
_cell.angle_beta   90.00
_cell.angle_gamma   90.00
#
_symmetry.space_group_name_H-M   'P 1'
#
loop_
_entity.id
_entity.type
_entity.pdbx_description
1 polymer ?
#
loop_
_entity_poly.entity_id
_entity_poly.type
_entity_poly.pdbx_seq_one_letter_code
_entity_poly.pdbx_strand_id
1 'polypeptide(L)'
;MLSLFGQEDEAKRNKYLCHQDLLKREELIRFEDLPLGAFVMFISHQWTGFNHPDPSGRQMQVLSKILRDLRDGHHTTETEPFHVLAYKMKNTVTDTCEWSTLLSNGYIWFDWFSQPQPSRGATQSEVDKLNHDLSLALDSVAA
;
A
#
# COMPACT_ATOMS: atom_id res chain seq x y z
N MET A 1 -2.03 7.73 1.32
CA MET A 1 -1.94 6.45 2.05
C MET A 1 -3.28 6.10 2.66
N LEU A 2 -3.59 4.84 2.83
CA LEU A 2 -4.85 4.37 3.40
C LEU A 2 -4.65 3.96 4.86
N SER A 3 -5.64 4.25 5.71
CA SER A 3 -5.70 3.63 7.03
C SER A 3 -6.00 2.13 6.89
N LEU A 4 -5.29 1.31 7.65
CA LEU A 4 -5.32 -0.16 7.52
C LEU A 4 -6.68 -0.80 7.83
N PHE A 5 -7.55 -0.16 8.60
CA PHE A 5 -8.74 -0.82 9.17
C PHE A 5 -10.08 -0.08 9.04
N GLY A 6 -10.18 0.92 8.16
CA GLY A 6 -11.46 1.60 7.93
C GLY A 6 -12.48 0.86 7.07
N GLN A 7 -12.18 -0.34 6.53
CA GLN A 7 -12.93 -0.88 5.38
C GLN A 7 -13.24 -2.38 5.40
N GLU A 8 -13.49 -2.99 6.55
CA GLU A 8 -13.81 -4.44 6.58
C GLU A 8 -15.04 -4.85 5.77
N ASP A 9 -16.02 -3.97 5.61
CA ASP A 9 -17.25 -4.28 4.84
C ASP A 9 -17.20 -3.83 3.37
N GLU A 10 -16.35 -2.90 3.02
CA GLU A 10 -16.24 -2.38 1.64
C GLU A 10 -15.35 -3.24 0.74
N ALA A 11 -14.39 -3.98 1.27
CA ALA A 11 -13.57 -4.90 0.48
C ALA A 11 -14.39 -6.00 -0.21
N LYS A 12 -15.61 -6.27 0.27
CA LYS A 12 -16.57 -7.16 -0.40
C LYS A 12 -17.43 -6.45 -1.45
N ARG A 13 -17.53 -5.12 -1.40
CA ARG A 13 -18.42 -4.34 -2.29
C ARG A 13 -17.68 -3.65 -3.42
N ASN A 14 -16.42 -3.38 -3.29
CA ASN A 14 -15.72 -2.53 -4.23
C ASN A 14 -14.63 -3.29 -4.98
N LYS A 15 -14.84 -3.45 -6.26
CA LYS A 15 -13.75 -3.46 -7.21
C LYS A 15 -12.82 -2.30 -6.80
N TYR A 16 -11.54 -2.58 -6.65
CA TYR A 16 -10.47 -1.63 -6.38
C TYR A 16 -10.81 -0.22 -6.84
N LEU A 17 -11.02 0.67 -5.89
CA LEU A 17 -11.16 2.08 -6.19
C LEU A 17 -9.83 2.59 -6.72
N CYS A 18 -9.86 3.42 -7.74
CA CYS A 18 -8.67 4.09 -8.22
C CYS A 18 -8.29 5.24 -7.25
N HIS A 19 -7.06 5.72 -7.38
CA HIS A 19 -6.56 6.84 -6.58
C HIS A 19 -7.52 8.04 -6.54
N GLN A 20 -8.07 8.42 -7.69
CA GLN A 20 -8.98 9.56 -7.80
C GLN A 20 -10.29 9.37 -7.03
N ASP A 21 -10.80 8.15 -6.97
CA ASP A 21 -12.02 7.85 -6.22
C ASP A 21 -11.77 7.86 -4.72
N LEU A 22 -10.60 7.39 -4.27
CA LEU A 22 -10.18 7.45 -2.88
C LEU A 22 -9.91 8.90 -2.42
N LEU A 23 -9.34 9.75 -3.29
CA LEU A 23 -9.20 11.18 -3.01
C LEU A 23 -10.55 11.87 -2.81
N LYS A 24 -11.54 11.59 -3.68
CA LYS A 24 -12.90 12.15 -3.55
C LYS A 24 -13.59 11.74 -2.26
N ARG A 25 -13.22 10.59 -1.70
CA ARG A 25 -13.76 10.06 -0.45
C ARG A 25 -12.98 10.51 0.78
N GLU A 26 -11.91 11.29 0.60
CA GLU A 26 -11.00 11.71 1.68
C GLU A 26 -10.38 10.52 2.45
N GLU A 27 -10.21 9.38 1.75
CA GLU A 27 -9.65 8.16 2.34
C GLU A 27 -8.13 8.09 2.21
N LEU A 28 -7.51 9.01 1.45
CA LEU A 28 -6.06 9.11 1.30
C LEU A 28 -5.51 10.24 2.17
N ILE A 29 -4.41 9.95 2.86
CA ILE A 29 -3.61 10.94 3.58
C ILE A 29 -2.29 11.15 2.82
N ARG A 30 -1.81 12.39 2.76
CA ARG A 30 -0.49 12.69 2.19
C ARG A 30 0.61 12.25 3.15
N PHE A 31 1.78 11.98 2.60
CA PHE A 31 2.92 11.58 3.42
C PHE A 31 3.31 12.67 4.43
N GLU A 32 3.25 13.92 4.01
CA GLU A 32 3.60 15.09 4.83
C GLU A 32 2.63 15.30 6.00
N ASP A 33 1.40 14.82 5.86
CA ASP A 33 0.33 14.97 6.87
C ASP A 33 0.30 13.79 7.86
N LEU A 34 1.20 12.80 7.70
CA LEU A 34 1.28 11.68 8.62
C LEU A 34 1.76 12.11 10.01
N PRO A 35 1.22 11.52 11.08
CA PRO A 35 1.76 11.72 12.41
C PRO A 35 3.25 11.35 12.48
N LEU A 36 4.02 12.13 13.23
CA LEU A 36 5.43 11.84 13.43
C LEU A 36 5.62 10.44 14.05
N GLY A 37 6.42 9.61 13.41
CA GLY A 37 6.64 8.22 13.82
C GLY A 37 5.53 7.26 13.41
N ALA A 38 4.62 7.66 12.52
CA ALA A 38 3.62 6.76 11.98
C ALA A 38 4.26 5.55 11.30
N PHE A 39 3.71 4.37 11.56
CA PHE A 39 4.11 3.17 10.85
C PHE A 39 3.52 3.18 9.44
N VAL A 40 4.37 3.01 8.44
CA VAL A 40 3.96 2.91 7.03
C VAL A 40 4.44 1.59 6.45
N MET A 41 3.49 0.77 5.99
CA MET A 41 3.79 -0.47 5.31
C MET A 41 3.79 -0.23 3.80
N PHE A 42 4.92 -0.46 3.17
CA PHE A 42 5.03 -0.45 1.71
C PHE A 42 4.66 -1.83 1.16
N ILE A 43 3.65 -1.86 0.31
CA ILE A 43 3.22 -3.09 -0.36
C ILE A 43 3.65 -3.01 -1.83
N SER A 44 4.60 -3.86 -2.18
CA SER A 44 5.00 -4.11 -3.56
C SER A 44 4.42 -5.43 -4.04
N HIS A 45 3.83 -5.45 -5.22
CA HIS A 45 3.26 -6.67 -5.78
C HIS A 45 3.39 -6.70 -7.30
N GLN A 46 3.35 -7.89 -7.86
CA GLN A 46 3.33 -8.05 -9.31
C GLN A 46 1.92 -7.90 -9.84
N TRP A 47 1.75 -7.06 -10.86
CA TRP A 47 0.48 -6.91 -11.54
C TRP A 47 0.10 -8.18 -12.30
N THR A 48 -1.13 -8.62 -12.13
CA THR A 48 -1.70 -9.81 -12.80
C THR A 48 -2.50 -9.46 -14.05
N GLY A 49 -2.63 -8.18 -14.38
CA GLY A 49 -3.30 -7.69 -15.58
C GLY A 49 -2.67 -6.41 -16.11
N PHE A 50 -2.87 -6.12 -17.39
CA PHE A 50 -2.30 -4.94 -18.04
C PHE A 50 -2.92 -3.62 -17.59
N ASN A 51 -4.20 -3.61 -17.29
CA ASN A 51 -4.96 -2.39 -16.96
C ASN A 51 -5.40 -2.34 -15.49
N HIS A 52 -5.03 -3.35 -14.72
CA HIS A 52 -5.41 -3.44 -13.32
C HIS A 52 -4.45 -4.40 -12.60
N PRO A 53 -3.92 -4.03 -11.42
CA PRO A 53 -2.95 -4.86 -10.72
C PRO A 53 -3.51 -6.22 -10.30
N ASP A 54 -4.77 -6.27 -9.89
CA ASP A 54 -5.42 -7.51 -9.44
C ASP A 54 -6.88 -7.55 -9.92
N PRO A 55 -7.15 -7.89 -11.19
CA PRO A 55 -8.50 -7.89 -11.77
C PRO A 55 -9.47 -8.81 -11.05
N SER A 56 -8.95 -9.87 -10.42
CA SER A 56 -9.75 -10.86 -9.69
C SER A 56 -10.00 -10.52 -8.22
N GLY A 57 -9.26 -9.57 -7.68
CA GLY A 57 -9.28 -9.24 -6.24
C GLY A 57 -8.59 -10.26 -5.35
N ARG A 58 -7.94 -11.28 -5.92
CA ARG A 58 -7.35 -12.40 -5.13
C ARG A 58 -6.14 -11.97 -4.31
N GLN A 59 -5.26 -11.13 -4.88
CA GLN A 59 -4.07 -10.66 -4.17
C GLN A 59 -4.46 -9.81 -2.97
N MET A 60 -5.44 -8.93 -3.13
CA MET A 60 -5.94 -8.12 -2.02
C MET A 60 -6.64 -8.94 -0.93
N GLN A 61 -7.38 -9.98 -1.32
CA GLN A 61 -7.97 -10.90 -0.34
C GLN A 61 -6.90 -11.61 0.49
N VAL A 62 -5.81 -12.06 -0.17
CA VAL A 62 -4.68 -12.69 0.52
C VAL A 62 -3.98 -11.68 1.43
N LEU A 63 -3.69 -10.48 0.93
CA LEU A 63 -3.08 -9.41 1.74
C LEU A 63 -3.93 -9.08 2.97
N SER A 64 -5.23 -8.85 2.77
CA SER A 64 -6.17 -8.54 3.87
C SER A 64 -6.23 -9.65 4.90
N LYS A 65 -6.14 -10.92 4.45
CA LYS A 65 -6.07 -12.05 5.38
C LYS A 65 -4.78 -12.05 6.18
N ILE A 66 -3.63 -11.88 5.53
CA ILE A 66 -2.32 -11.85 6.19
C ILE A 66 -2.28 -10.72 7.23
N LEU A 67 -2.73 -9.52 6.88
CA LEU A 67 -2.74 -8.39 7.80
C LEU A 67 -3.63 -8.63 9.02
N ARG A 68 -4.79 -9.25 8.83
CA ARG A 68 -5.65 -9.66 9.95
C ARG A 68 -4.98 -10.71 10.83
N ASP A 69 -4.43 -11.75 10.22
CA ASP A 69 -3.78 -12.84 10.96
C ASP A 69 -2.59 -12.32 11.78
N LEU A 70 -1.83 -11.34 11.26
CA LEU A 70 -0.75 -10.66 12.00
C LEU A 70 -1.31 -9.81 13.15
N ARG A 71 -2.34 -9.00 12.89
CA ARG A 71 -2.98 -8.17 13.93
C ARG A 71 -3.56 -9.02 15.06
N ASP A 72 -4.21 -10.12 14.70
CA ASP A 72 -4.92 -10.98 15.65
C ASP A 72 -3.97 -11.98 16.35
N GLY A 73 -2.67 -11.89 16.04
CA GLY A 73 -1.63 -12.66 16.73
C GLY A 73 -1.51 -14.12 16.26
N HIS A 74 -2.03 -14.44 15.10
CA HIS A 74 -1.92 -15.79 14.54
C HIS A 74 -0.56 -16.08 13.92
N HIS A 75 0.22 -15.02 13.62
CA HIS A 75 1.55 -15.12 13.02
C HIS A 75 2.51 -14.13 13.65
N THR A 76 3.78 -14.50 13.63
CA THR A 76 4.93 -13.61 13.91
C THR A 76 5.75 -13.49 12.64
N THR A 77 6.58 -12.47 12.56
CA THR A 77 7.54 -12.32 11.47
C THR A 77 8.95 -12.22 12.01
N GLU A 78 9.91 -12.69 11.25
CA GLU A 78 11.32 -12.55 11.55
C GLU A 78 12.07 -11.99 10.33
N THR A 79 13.22 -11.37 10.58
CA THR A 79 14.08 -10.90 9.50
C THR A 79 14.56 -12.08 8.68
N GLU A 80 14.40 -12.00 7.37
CA GLU A 80 14.86 -13.05 6.48
C GLU A 80 16.37 -13.29 6.65
N PRO A 81 16.81 -14.56 6.78
CA PRO A 81 18.22 -14.91 7.01
C PRO A 81 19.20 -14.32 5.98
N PHE A 82 18.78 -14.19 4.72
CA PHE A 82 19.60 -13.56 3.69
C PHE A 82 19.91 -12.09 4.00
N HIS A 83 18.93 -11.32 4.47
CA HIS A 83 19.12 -9.92 4.85
C HIS A 83 20.04 -9.78 6.07
N VAL A 84 19.90 -10.69 7.03
CA VAL A 84 20.80 -10.74 8.19
C VAL A 84 22.25 -10.97 7.74
N LEU A 85 22.45 -11.91 6.82
CA LEU A 85 23.78 -12.28 6.33
C LEU A 85 24.37 -11.25 5.36
N ALA A 86 23.61 -10.85 4.34
CA ALA A 86 24.12 -10.00 3.25
C ALA A 86 24.26 -8.54 3.67
N TYR A 87 23.31 -8.03 4.45
CA TYR A 87 23.26 -6.61 4.85
C TYR A 87 23.63 -6.37 6.31
N LYS A 88 24.05 -7.40 7.03
CA LYS A 88 24.37 -7.34 8.48
C LYS A 88 23.25 -6.73 9.33
N MET A 89 22.02 -6.96 8.92
CA MET A 89 20.85 -6.53 9.68
C MET A 89 20.72 -7.36 10.96
N LYS A 90 20.13 -6.77 11.99
CA LYS A 90 19.77 -7.54 13.18
C LYS A 90 18.67 -8.54 12.84
N ASN A 91 18.81 -9.75 13.34
CA ASN A 91 17.68 -10.68 13.35
C ASN A 91 16.68 -10.19 14.38
N THR A 92 15.54 -9.68 13.92
CA THR A 92 14.46 -9.19 14.78
C THR A 92 13.23 -10.04 14.54
N VAL A 93 12.58 -10.43 15.60
CA VAL A 93 11.26 -11.08 15.57
C VAL A 93 10.26 -10.04 16.03
N THR A 94 9.31 -9.73 15.16
CA THR A 94 8.19 -8.86 15.52
C THR A 94 7.08 -9.76 16.09
N ASP A 95 6.79 -9.55 17.37
CA ASP A 95 5.79 -10.35 18.07
C ASP A 95 4.35 -9.91 17.76
N THR A 96 3.41 -10.66 18.30
CA THR A 96 1.98 -10.44 18.04
C THR A 96 1.46 -9.14 18.63
N CYS A 97 1.97 -8.71 19.77
CA CYS A 97 1.55 -7.47 20.44
C CYS A 97 2.06 -6.26 19.64
N GLU A 98 3.29 -6.32 19.16
CA GLU A 98 3.89 -5.29 18.31
C GLU A 98 3.15 -5.16 17.00
N TRP A 99 2.85 -6.27 16.31
CA TRP A 99 2.04 -6.25 15.09
C TRP A 99 0.65 -5.69 15.30
N SER A 100 -0.02 -6.08 16.37
CA SER A 100 -1.34 -5.54 16.70
C SER A 100 -1.30 -4.03 16.85
N THR A 101 -0.29 -3.50 17.54
CA THR A 101 -0.11 -2.07 17.74
C THR A 101 0.21 -1.33 16.44
N LEU A 102 1.16 -1.84 15.65
CA LEU A 102 1.59 -1.24 14.38
C LEU A 102 0.45 -1.19 13.37
N LEU A 103 -0.29 -2.29 13.25
CA LEU A 103 -1.36 -2.40 12.27
C LEU A 103 -2.61 -1.61 12.65
N SER A 104 -2.91 -1.47 13.95
CA SER A 104 -4.09 -0.72 14.41
C SER A 104 -4.03 0.78 14.08
N ASN A 105 -2.81 1.34 14.02
CA ASN A 105 -2.58 2.77 13.78
C ASN A 105 -1.72 3.02 12.53
N GLY A 106 -1.48 1.99 11.75
CA GLY A 106 -0.59 2.06 10.59
C GLY A 106 -1.28 2.52 9.32
N TYR A 107 -0.45 2.80 8.34
CA TYR A 107 -0.84 3.20 7.00
C TYR A 107 -0.22 2.26 5.97
N ILE A 108 -0.91 2.12 4.83
CA ILE A 108 -0.38 1.37 3.68
C ILE A 108 -0.04 2.35 2.57
N TRP A 109 1.15 2.22 2.05
CA TRP A 109 1.48 2.69 0.72
C TRP A 109 1.37 1.52 -0.25
N PHE A 110 0.49 1.66 -1.23
CA PHE A 110 0.26 0.66 -2.26
C PHE A 110 0.19 1.39 -3.60
N ASP A 111 0.97 0.99 -4.57
CA ASP A 111 1.18 1.74 -5.82
C ASP A 111 -0.13 2.14 -6.52
N TRP A 112 -1.06 1.22 -6.65
CA TRP A 112 -2.36 1.46 -7.28
C TRP A 112 -3.19 2.53 -6.58
N PHE A 113 -3.18 2.57 -5.26
CA PHE A 113 -3.93 3.56 -4.49
C PHE A 113 -3.18 4.87 -4.30
N SER A 114 -1.85 4.79 -4.30
CA SER A 114 -1.00 5.93 -3.94
C SER A 114 -0.60 6.78 -5.14
N GLN A 115 -0.85 6.31 -6.35
CA GLN A 115 -0.50 7.01 -7.59
C GLN A 115 -1.75 7.29 -8.44
N PRO A 116 -1.84 8.51 -9.03
CA PRO A 116 -2.92 8.82 -9.95
C PRO A 116 -2.90 7.88 -11.17
N GLN A 117 -4.07 7.43 -11.60
CA GLN A 117 -4.24 6.66 -12.83
C GLN A 117 -4.90 7.53 -13.91
N PRO A 118 -4.68 7.23 -15.20
CA PRO A 118 -5.42 7.88 -16.28
C PRO A 118 -6.92 7.64 -16.10
N SER A 119 -7.72 8.67 -16.26
CA SER A 119 -9.17 8.55 -16.21
C SER A 119 -9.66 7.65 -17.37
N ARG A 120 -10.76 6.95 -17.14
CA ARG A 120 -11.39 6.17 -18.23
C ARG A 120 -11.78 7.11 -19.36
N GLY A 121 -11.20 6.94 -20.54
CA GLY A 121 -11.40 7.85 -21.69
C GLY A 121 -10.46 9.05 -21.71
N ALA A 122 -9.41 9.06 -20.88
CA ALA A 122 -8.38 10.08 -20.93
C ALA A 122 -7.76 10.17 -22.34
N THR A 123 -7.55 11.39 -22.81
CA THR A 123 -6.82 11.65 -24.06
C THR A 123 -5.34 11.31 -23.89
N GLN A 124 -4.64 11.05 -25.00
CA GLN A 124 -3.20 10.80 -24.98
C GLN A 124 -2.44 11.94 -24.30
N SER A 125 -2.85 13.19 -24.52
CA SER A 125 -2.25 14.37 -23.88
C SER A 125 -2.39 14.36 -22.34
N GLU A 126 -3.52 13.89 -21.80
CA GLU A 126 -3.72 13.77 -20.36
C GLU A 126 -2.87 12.64 -19.76
N VAL A 127 -2.72 11.54 -20.50
CA VAL A 127 -1.83 10.44 -20.12
C VAL A 127 -0.37 10.89 -20.11
N ASP A 128 0.06 11.62 -21.13
CA ASP A 128 1.44 12.13 -21.24
C ASP A 128 1.75 13.13 -20.14
N LYS A 129 0.80 14.01 -19.81
CA LYS A 129 0.94 14.93 -18.67
C LYS A 129 1.08 14.17 -17.36
N LEU A 130 0.25 13.17 -17.12
CA LEU A 130 0.30 12.35 -15.91
C LEU A 130 1.66 11.63 -15.78
N ASN A 131 2.16 11.04 -16.87
CA ASN A 131 3.46 10.37 -16.90
C ASN A 131 4.60 11.36 -16.65
N HIS A 132 4.51 12.57 -17.18
CA HIS A 132 5.49 13.63 -16.91
C HIS A 132 5.49 14.03 -15.43
N ASP A 133 4.31 14.28 -14.85
CA ASP A 133 4.18 14.65 -13.44
C ASP A 133 4.70 13.54 -12.50
N LEU A 134 4.45 12.27 -12.83
CA LEU A 134 5.00 11.12 -12.11
C LEU A 134 6.52 11.04 -12.20
N SER A 135 7.09 11.30 -13.38
CA SER A 135 8.55 11.34 -13.58
C SER A 135 9.20 12.41 -12.71
N LEU A 136 8.64 13.62 -12.70
CA LEU A 136 9.14 14.72 -11.87
C LEU A 136 9.07 14.38 -10.36
N ALA A 137 7.99 13.72 -9.93
CA ALA A 137 7.85 13.30 -8.55
C ALA A 137 8.91 12.25 -8.14
N LEU A 138 9.20 11.29 -9.03
CA LEU A 138 10.24 10.29 -8.80
C LEU A 138 11.64 10.91 -8.75
N ASP A 139 11.94 11.84 -9.65
CA ASP A 139 13.23 12.54 -9.69
C ASP A 139 13.46 13.38 -8.41
N SER A 140 12.40 13.95 -7.84
CA SER A 140 12.48 14.72 -6.59
C SER A 140 12.79 13.87 -5.35
N VAL A 141 12.50 12.58 -5.39
CA VAL A 141 12.80 11.63 -4.29
C VAL A 141 14.23 11.08 -4.39
N ALA A 142 14.82 11.12 -5.59
CA ALA A 142 16.18 10.62 -5.85
C ALA A 142 17.28 11.67 -5.57
N ALA A 143 16.93 12.93 -5.31
CA ALA A 143 17.83 14.05 -5.04
C ALA A 143 18.00 14.30 -3.54
#